data_1a733ad9cf100ab3754b820c5596a2c7
#
_entry.id   1a733ad9cf100ab3754b820c5596a2c7
#
_cell.length_a   1.000
_cell.length_b   1.000
_cell.length_c   1.000
_cell.angle_alpha   90.00
_cell.angle_beta   90.00
_cell.angle_gamma   90.00
#
_symmetry.space_group_name_H-M   'P 1'
#
loop_
_entity.id
_entity.type
_entity.pdbx_description
1 polymer ?
#
loop_
_entity_poly.entity_id
_entity_poly.type
_entity_poly.pdbx_seq_one_letter_code
_entity_poly.pdbx_strand_id
1 'polypeptide(L)'
;MGGEFRWGGGRARARRARKARERSERVRACNARATPKSGFCREWGRTMWEKLKATGKSILLYGMGDGAEKIAAELKKREIPIAGVFASEGFTRGQEFMGCPVTDYRTAKERYGEMVVLVCFGTHRPEIIAQIEKLAGEQELYAPDVPVAGEEIFTREYAKAHREELERVYGLLADDHSRKVLRDVVEYKLTGDIKLLRGCESEPREAWENILRPGKEEHYMDLGAYTGDTIAEFIGYAGEWRRITALEPDPVTFAKLERNTAGLHDCILYRLGAYSRYA
;
A
#
# COMPACT_ATOMS: atom_id res chain seq x y z
N MET A 1 34.52 -52.07 17.45
CA MET A 1 35.19 -50.87 16.94
C MET A 1 34.15 -49.76 16.85
N GLY A 2 34.10 -48.88 17.86
CA GLY A 2 33.15 -47.76 17.93
C GLY A 2 33.77 -46.52 17.30
N GLY A 3 33.11 -45.99 16.27
CA GLY A 3 33.49 -44.74 15.68
C GLY A 3 32.60 -43.61 16.22
N GLU A 4 33.19 -42.74 17.04
CA GLU A 4 32.54 -41.52 17.53
C GLU A 4 32.39 -40.50 16.39
N PHE A 5 31.14 -40.18 16.03
CA PHE A 5 30.82 -39.07 15.13
C PHE A 5 30.88 -37.76 15.94
N ARG A 6 31.95 -36.98 15.81
CA ARG A 6 32.06 -35.63 16.40
C ARG A 6 31.28 -34.63 15.54
N TRP A 7 30.22 -34.03 16.12
CA TRP A 7 29.47 -32.95 15.56
C TRP A 7 30.29 -31.65 15.48
N GLY A 8 30.74 -31.29 14.28
CA GLY A 8 31.48 -30.03 14.00
C GLY A 8 30.63 -28.76 14.00
N GLY A 9 29.39 -28.75 14.59
CA GLY A 9 28.42 -27.67 14.50
C GLY A 9 28.60 -26.46 15.43
N GLY A 10 29.47 -26.57 16.45
CA GLY A 10 29.58 -25.52 17.49
C GLY A 10 30.17 -24.20 17.02
N ARG A 11 31.19 -24.23 16.18
CA ARG A 11 31.88 -23.01 15.72
C ARG A 11 31.07 -22.19 14.70
N ALA A 12 30.31 -22.83 13.84
CA ALA A 12 29.45 -22.15 12.86
C ALA A 12 28.25 -21.46 13.55
N ARG A 13 27.63 -22.10 14.57
CA ARG A 13 26.57 -21.50 15.39
C ARG A 13 27.08 -20.29 16.18
N ALA A 14 28.25 -20.40 16.82
CA ALA A 14 28.86 -19.31 17.58
C ALA A 14 29.21 -18.12 16.68
N ARG A 15 29.68 -18.36 15.45
CA ARG A 15 29.99 -17.31 14.47
C ARG A 15 28.74 -16.60 13.94
N ARG A 16 27.62 -17.34 13.73
CA ARG A 16 26.31 -16.76 13.37
C ARG A 16 25.71 -15.93 14.51
N ALA A 17 25.75 -16.44 15.72
CA ALA A 17 25.27 -15.73 16.91
C ALA A 17 26.06 -14.43 17.17
N ARG A 18 27.39 -14.47 17.00
CA ARG A 18 28.26 -13.29 17.11
C ARG A 18 27.95 -12.24 16.02
N LYS A 19 27.78 -12.64 14.73
CA LYS A 19 27.39 -11.71 13.65
C LYS A 19 26.01 -11.11 13.88
N ALA A 20 25.05 -11.88 14.37
CA ALA A 20 23.72 -11.37 14.71
C ALA A 20 23.77 -10.37 15.87
N ARG A 21 24.61 -10.62 16.87
CA ARG A 21 24.83 -9.71 18.01
C ARG A 21 25.52 -8.41 17.56
N GLU A 22 26.59 -8.50 16.76
CA GLU A 22 27.29 -7.34 16.19
C GLU A 22 26.35 -6.51 15.28
N ARG A 23 25.44 -7.16 14.52
CA ARG A 23 24.43 -6.48 13.70
C ARG A 23 23.41 -5.78 14.60
N SER A 24 22.93 -6.43 15.68
CA SER A 24 22.02 -5.85 16.66
C SER A 24 22.65 -4.68 17.41
N GLU A 25 23.93 -4.78 17.76
CA GLU A 25 24.68 -3.71 18.43
C GLU A 25 24.94 -2.51 17.49
N ARG A 26 25.23 -2.75 16.19
CA ARG A 26 25.32 -1.69 15.18
C ARG A 26 23.98 -0.99 14.98
N VAL A 27 22.86 -1.72 14.94
CA VAL A 27 21.51 -1.13 14.86
C VAL A 27 21.21 -0.32 16.11
N ARG A 28 21.55 -0.80 17.31
CA ARG A 28 21.39 -0.06 18.56
C ARG A 28 22.30 1.17 18.63
N ALA A 29 23.54 1.09 18.14
CA ALA A 29 24.48 2.21 18.08
C ALA A 29 24.07 3.29 17.06
N CYS A 30 23.48 2.91 15.92
CA CYS A 30 22.82 3.84 15.00
C CYS A 30 21.63 4.54 15.67
N ASN A 31 20.80 3.78 16.40
CA ASN A 31 19.63 4.32 17.09
C ASN A 31 19.99 5.25 18.27
N ALA A 32 21.13 5.03 18.93
CA ALA A 32 21.58 5.85 20.05
C ALA A 32 22.24 7.20 19.63
N ARG A 33 22.59 7.36 18.35
CA ARG A 33 23.18 8.59 17.80
C ARG A 33 22.21 9.55 17.11
N ALA A 34 20.99 9.13 16.89
CA ALA A 34 19.94 9.94 16.28
C ALA A 34 18.98 10.47 17.35
N THR A 35 19.33 11.56 18.01
CA THR A 35 18.30 12.50 18.44
C THR A 35 17.82 13.19 17.16
N PRO A 36 16.63 12.89 16.63
CA PRO A 36 16.14 13.57 15.45
C PRO A 36 15.81 15.00 15.89
N LYS A 37 16.52 15.97 15.35
CA LYS A 37 15.97 17.32 15.25
C LYS A 37 14.65 17.15 14.51
N SER A 38 13.55 17.48 15.16
CA SER A 38 12.16 17.38 14.73
C SER A 38 11.95 17.73 13.25
N GLY A 39 12.05 16.73 12.36
CA GLY A 39 11.82 16.89 10.91
C GLY A 39 10.47 16.38 10.45
N PHE A 40 9.76 15.60 11.27
CA PHE A 40 8.48 14.99 10.91
C PHE A 40 7.29 15.95 11.07
N CYS A 41 7.30 16.80 12.07
CA CYS A 41 6.17 17.68 12.36
C CYS A 41 6.24 19.01 11.65
N ARG A 42 5.51 19.12 10.54
CA ARG A 42 4.88 20.38 10.12
C ARG A 42 3.47 20.42 10.70
N GLU A 43 2.96 21.61 11.00
CA GLU A 43 1.53 21.77 11.24
C GLU A 43 0.81 21.40 9.94
N TRP A 44 0.00 20.36 9.99
CA TRP A 44 -0.79 19.96 8.83
C TRP A 44 -1.83 21.03 8.50
N GLY A 45 -1.85 21.47 7.24
CA GLY A 45 -2.81 22.39 6.70
C GLY A 45 -4.27 21.88 6.75
N ARG A 46 -5.16 22.50 6.00
CA ARG A 46 -6.54 22.04 5.89
C ARG A 46 -6.58 20.63 5.30
N THR A 47 -7.35 19.75 5.93
CA THR A 47 -7.63 18.41 5.39
C THR A 47 -8.49 18.50 4.14
N MET A 48 -8.50 17.43 3.35
CA MET A 48 -9.39 17.31 2.20
C MET A 48 -10.85 17.52 2.60
N TRP A 49 -11.32 16.90 3.68
CA TRP A 49 -12.70 17.02 4.14
C TRP A 49 -13.09 18.46 4.51
N GLU A 50 -12.19 19.22 5.11
CA GLU A 50 -12.38 20.65 5.40
C GLU A 50 -12.45 21.51 4.13
N LYS A 51 -11.65 21.17 3.12
CA LYS A 51 -11.68 21.83 1.80
C LYS A 51 -12.97 21.52 1.09
N LEU A 52 -13.40 20.25 1.05
CA LEU A 52 -14.66 19.83 0.44
C LEU A 52 -15.88 20.48 1.11
N LYS A 53 -15.86 20.66 2.42
CA LYS A 53 -16.95 21.35 3.13
C LYS A 53 -17.01 22.87 2.85
N ALA A 54 -15.87 23.46 2.52
CA ALA A 54 -15.75 24.90 2.26
C ALA A 54 -15.85 25.28 0.78
N THR A 55 -15.82 24.30 -0.13
CA THR A 55 -15.87 24.61 -1.57
C THR A 55 -17.27 25.01 -2.01
N GLY A 56 -17.34 25.96 -2.96
CA GLY A 56 -18.57 26.27 -3.69
C GLY A 56 -18.72 25.49 -4.99
N LYS A 57 -17.74 24.63 -5.34
CA LYS A 57 -17.77 23.84 -6.59
C LYS A 57 -18.62 22.58 -6.40
N SER A 58 -19.17 22.09 -7.51
CA SER A 58 -19.84 20.78 -7.56
C SER A 58 -18.83 19.66 -7.30
N ILE A 59 -19.16 18.73 -6.40
CA ILE A 59 -18.32 17.58 -6.07
C ILE A 59 -18.85 16.37 -6.83
N LEU A 60 -18.00 15.73 -7.64
CA LEU A 60 -18.34 14.56 -8.43
C LEU A 60 -17.46 13.36 -8.05
N LEU A 61 -18.07 12.19 -8.03
CA LEU A 61 -17.34 10.92 -7.89
C LEU A 61 -16.85 10.44 -9.25
N TYR A 62 -15.58 10.10 -9.32
CA TYR A 62 -14.99 9.42 -10.48
C TYR A 62 -14.84 7.95 -10.17
N GLY A 63 -15.72 7.13 -10.73
CA GLY A 63 -15.82 5.70 -10.52
C GLY A 63 -17.05 5.28 -9.72
N MET A 64 -17.29 3.98 -9.69
CA MET A 64 -18.43 3.31 -9.06
C MET A 64 -17.93 2.09 -8.28
N GLY A 65 -18.77 1.56 -7.38
CA GLY A 65 -18.46 0.37 -6.59
C GLY A 65 -18.06 0.69 -5.15
N ASP A 66 -17.44 -0.25 -4.47
CA ASP A 66 -17.18 -0.22 -3.03
C ASP A 66 -16.44 1.06 -2.55
N GLY A 67 -15.42 1.49 -3.27
CA GLY A 67 -14.69 2.73 -2.94
C GLY A 67 -15.58 3.97 -3.03
N ALA A 68 -16.44 4.06 -4.05
CA ALA A 68 -17.37 5.17 -4.22
C ALA A 68 -18.46 5.16 -3.14
N GLU A 69 -18.97 3.98 -2.76
CA GLU A 69 -19.94 3.82 -1.67
C GLU A 69 -19.38 4.30 -0.33
N LYS A 70 -18.14 3.90 -0.02
CA LYS A 70 -17.43 4.31 1.20
C LYS A 70 -17.18 5.82 1.25
N ILE A 71 -16.70 6.39 0.16
CA ILE A 71 -16.47 7.84 0.04
C ILE A 71 -17.78 8.60 0.17
N ALA A 72 -18.84 8.14 -0.47
CA ALA A 72 -20.17 8.76 -0.37
C ALA A 72 -20.74 8.68 1.06
N ALA A 73 -20.53 7.57 1.76
CA ALA A 73 -20.92 7.42 3.17
C ALA A 73 -20.20 8.46 4.05
N GLU A 74 -18.90 8.69 3.81
CA GLU A 74 -18.12 9.70 4.54
C GLU A 74 -18.54 11.14 4.21
N LEU A 75 -18.86 11.42 2.95
CA LEU A 75 -19.41 12.72 2.54
C LEU A 75 -20.76 12.98 3.22
N LYS A 76 -21.63 11.97 3.26
CA LYS A 76 -22.94 12.04 3.93
C LYS A 76 -22.81 12.30 5.43
N LYS A 77 -21.89 11.60 6.14
CA LYS A 77 -21.61 11.86 7.57
C LYS A 77 -21.18 13.31 7.85
N ARG A 78 -20.58 13.99 6.86
CA ARG A 78 -20.11 15.37 6.95
C ARG A 78 -21.07 16.40 6.36
N GLU A 79 -22.22 15.95 5.88
CA GLU A 79 -23.21 16.79 5.21
C GLU A 79 -22.65 17.51 3.96
N ILE A 80 -21.77 16.82 3.21
CA ILE A 80 -21.18 17.31 1.96
C ILE A 80 -21.95 16.70 0.79
N PRO A 81 -22.64 17.49 -0.04
CA PRO A 81 -23.46 16.98 -1.13
C PRO A 81 -22.61 16.48 -2.31
N ILE A 82 -23.06 15.38 -2.93
CA ILE A 82 -22.51 14.85 -4.18
C ILE A 82 -23.41 15.40 -5.30
N ALA A 83 -22.81 16.07 -6.31
CA ALA A 83 -23.51 16.64 -7.44
C ALA A 83 -23.72 15.65 -8.59
N GLY A 84 -22.84 14.64 -8.73
CA GLY A 84 -22.93 13.67 -9.81
C GLY A 84 -21.84 12.59 -9.74
N VAL A 85 -21.96 11.64 -10.66
CA VAL A 85 -21.03 10.52 -10.80
C VAL A 85 -20.64 10.40 -12.27
N PHE A 86 -19.37 10.18 -12.54
CA PHE A 86 -18.90 9.87 -13.89
C PHE A 86 -17.90 8.70 -13.88
N ALA A 87 -17.73 8.08 -15.04
CA ALA A 87 -16.80 6.97 -15.24
C ALA A 87 -15.96 7.16 -16.50
N SER A 88 -14.88 6.38 -16.63
CA SER A 88 -14.07 6.33 -17.85
C SER A 88 -14.87 5.83 -19.05
N GLU A 89 -14.43 6.21 -20.24
CA GLU A 89 -14.99 5.69 -21.49
C GLU A 89 -15.04 4.15 -21.47
N GLY A 90 -16.15 3.58 -21.98
CA GLY A 90 -16.42 2.14 -21.95
C GLY A 90 -17.06 1.61 -20.67
N PHE A 91 -17.07 2.39 -19.59
CA PHE A 91 -17.77 2.06 -18.35
C PHE A 91 -19.10 2.81 -18.18
N THR A 92 -19.45 3.70 -19.09
CA THR A 92 -20.73 4.43 -19.14
C THR A 92 -21.70 3.65 -20.02
N ARG A 93 -22.73 3.03 -19.40
CA ARG A 93 -23.71 2.16 -20.09
C ARG A 93 -25.16 2.58 -19.80
N GLY A 94 -25.38 3.84 -19.45
CA GLY A 94 -26.70 4.34 -19.07
C GLY A 94 -27.17 3.85 -17.67
N GLN A 95 -26.27 3.33 -16.86
CA GLN A 95 -26.56 2.90 -15.49
C GLN A 95 -26.68 4.08 -14.53
N GLU A 96 -27.35 3.83 -13.42
CA GLU A 96 -27.39 4.73 -12.28
C GLU A 96 -26.50 4.21 -11.15
N PHE A 97 -25.91 5.13 -10.40
CA PHE A 97 -25.19 4.85 -9.16
C PHE A 97 -25.65 5.83 -8.08
N MET A 98 -26.15 5.30 -6.96
CA MET A 98 -26.69 6.07 -5.83
C MET A 98 -27.80 7.06 -6.24
N GLY A 99 -28.66 6.68 -7.20
CA GLY A 99 -29.74 7.52 -7.71
C GLY A 99 -29.29 8.64 -8.66
N CYS A 100 -28.01 8.66 -9.05
CA CYS A 100 -27.48 9.59 -10.04
C CYS A 100 -27.16 8.84 -11.35
N PRO A 101 -27.56 9.38 -12.51
CA PRO A 101 -27.11 8.82 -13.79
C PRO A 101 -25.59 8.95 -13.90
N VAL A 102 -24.94 7.84 -14.32
CA VAL A 102 -23.49 7.83 -14.54
C VAL A 102 -23.19 8.37 -15.92
N THR A 103 -22.40 9.44 -15.98
CA THR A 103 -22.01 10.11 -17.23
C THR A 103 -20.54 9.85 -17.57
N ASP A 104 -20.10 10.28 -18.74
CA ASP A 104 -18.68 10.44 -19.04
C ASP A 104 -18.15 11.80 -18.56
N TYR A 105 -16.82 11.95 -18.55
CA TYR A 105 -16.18 13.20 -18.11
C TYR A 105 -16.59 14.40 -18.94
N ARG A 106 -16.75 14.24 -20.27
CA ARG A 106 -17.13 15.33 -21.16
C ARG A 106 -18.50 15.88 -20.80
N THR A 107 -19.49 15.00 -20.65
CA THR A 107 -20.84 15.36 -20.22
C THR A 107 -20.85 16.01 -18.82
N ALA A 108 -20.05 15.47 -17.90
CA ALA A 108 -19.89 16.07 -16.58
C ALA A 108 -19.29 17.48 -16.66
N LYS A 109 -18.26 17.70 -17.48
CA LYS A 109 -17.64 19.02 -17.68
C LYS A 109 -18.59 20.03 -18.33
N GLU A 110 -19.36 19.62 -19.33
CA GLU A 110 -20.38 20.46 -19.96
C GLU A 110 -21.46 20.90 -18.95
N ARG A 111 -21.85 20.01 -18.03
CA ARG A 111 -22.91 20.28 -17.06
C ARG A 111 -22.46 21.09 -15.86
N TYR A 112 -21.28 20.82 -15.32
CA TYR A 112 -20.82 21.37 -14.04
C TYR A 112 -19.67 22.39 -14.17
N GLY A 113 -19.02 22.47 -15.33
CA GLY A 113 -17.90 23.38 -15.55
C GLY A 113 -16.69 23.03 -14.69
N GLU A 114 -16.27 23.96 -13.82
CA GLU A 114 -15.27 23.71 -12.81
C GLU A 114 -15.87 22.89 -11.66
N MET A 115 -15.22 21.79 -11.33
CA MET A 115 -15.70 20.84 -10.31
C MET A 115 -14.56 20.32 -9.43
N VAL A 116 -14.94 19.70 -8.32
CA VAL A 116 -14.03 18.86 -7.54
C VAL A 116 -14.29 17.41 -7.91
N VAL A 117 -13.23 16.70 -8.28
CA VAL A 117 -13.27 15.29 -8.66
C VAL A 117 -12.70 14.44 -7.53
N LEU A 118 -13.47 13.44 -7.08
CA LEU A 118 -13.03 12.45 -6.10
C LEU A 118 -12.78 11.12 -6.81
N VAL A 119 -11.53 10.68 -6.89
CA VAL A 119 -11.17 9.36 -7.43
C VAL A 119 -11.58 8.28 -6.43
N CYS A 120 -12.43 7.35 -6.87
CA CYS A 120 -13.09 6.37 -6.00
C CYS A 120 -12.57 4.94 -6.17
N PHE A 121 -11.42 4.76 -6.80
CA PHE A 121 -10.81 3.45 -7.05
C PHE A 121 -9.29 3.54 -7.03
N GLY A 122 -8.64 2.42 -6.69
CA GLY A 122 -7.20 2.25 -6.87
C GLY A 122 -6.89 1.64 -8.25
N THR A 123 -5.74 1.98 -8.81
CA THR A 123 -5.26 1.41 -10.08
C THR A 123 -3.74 1.45 -10.15
N HIS A 124 -3.17 0.46 -10.80
CA HIS A 124 -1.76 0.41 -11.20
C HIS A 124 -1.59 0.46 -12.74
N ARG A 125 -2.70 0.62 -13.48
CA ARG A 125 -2.69 0.67 -14.95
C ARG A 125 -2.20 2.03 -15.43
N PRO A 126 -1.08 2.10 -16.20
CA PRO A 126 -0.46 3.37 -16.59
C PRO A 126 -1.40 4.29 -17.38
N GLU A 127 -2.25 3.73 -18.24
CA GLU A 127 -3.21 4.50 -19.04
C GLU A 127 -4.29 5.17 -18.18
N ILE A 128 -4.71 4.53 -17.10
CA ILE A 128 -5.70 5.11 -16.16
C ILE A 128 -5.04 6.16 -15.27
N ILE A 129 -3.80 5.90 -14.84
CA ILE A 129 -3.02 6.87 -14.07
C ILE A 129 -2.82 8.15 -14.91
N ALA A 130 -2.41 8.02 -16.17
CA ALA A 130 -2.26 9.17 -17.08
C ALA A 130 -3.57 9.96 -17.26
N GLN A 131 -4.72 9.27 -17.32
CA GLN A 131 -6.03 9.91 -17.37
C GLN A 131 -6.35 10.68 -16.09
N ILE A 132 -6.07 10.11 -14.92
CA ILE A 132 -6.26 10.77 -13.62
C ILE A 132 -5.38 12.03 -13.54
N GLU A 133 -4.14 11.96 -13.99
CA GLU A 133 -3.24 13.12 -14.04
C GLU A 133 -3.71 14.22 -14.96
N LYS A 134 -4.21 13.86 -16.14
CA LYS A 134 -4.83 14.83 -17.05
C LYS A 134 -6.00 15.52 -16.37
N LEU A 135 -6.88 14.76 -15.71
CA LEU A 135 -8.00 15.32 -14.92
C LEU A 135 -7.51 16.25 -13.81
N ALA A 136 -6.44 15.87 -13.10
CA ALA A 136 -5.85 16.70 -12.04
C ALA A 136 -5.18 18.00 -12.58
N GLY A 137 -4.86 18.05 -13.87
CA GLY A 137 -4.42 19.27 -14.55
C GLY A 137 -5.56 20.20 -14.97
N GLU A 138 -6.78 19.65 -15.11
CA GLU A 138 -7.96 20.39 -15.57
C GLU A 138 -8.93 20.77 -14.44
N GLN A 139 -8.96 19.99 -13.36
CA GLN A 139 -9.93 20.10 -12.27
C GLN A 139 -9.23 19.99 -10.92
N GLU A 140 -9.87 20.47 -9.89
CA GLU A 140 -9.48 20.18 -8.51
C GLU A 140 -9.77 18.70 -8.21
N LEU A 141 -8.74 17.90 -7.91
CA LEU A 141 -8.86 16.45 -7.81
C LEU A 141 -8.24 15.93 -6.51
N TYR A 142 -8.95 15.02 -5.88
CA TYR A 142 -8.49 14.29 -4.69
C TYR A 142 -8.77 12.79 -4.84
N ALA A 143 -7.95 11.97 -4.19
CA ALA A 143 -8.20 10.56 -3.95
C ALA A 143 -8.37 10.32 -2.44
N PRO A 144 -9.59 10.26 -1.93
CA PRO A 144 -9.84 10.10 -0.50
C PRO A 144 -9.28 8.76 0.03
N ASP A 145 -8.53 8.81 1.12
CA ASP A 145 -8.11 7.60 1.84
C ASP A 145 -9.27 7.13 2.71
N VAL A 146 -9.96 6.09 2.26
CA VAL A 146 -11.02 5.41 3.01
C VAL A 146 -10.63 3.96 3.25
N PRO A 147 -10.94 3.38 4.43
CA PRO A 147 -10.48 2.04 4.78
C PRO A 147 -11.10 0.97 3.86
N VAL A 148 -10.29 0.02 3.42
CA VAL A 148 -10.76 -1.17 2.69
C VAL A 148 -11.59 -2.07 3.64
N ALA A 149 -11.13 -2.19 4.90
CA ALA A 149 -11.81 -2.92 5.97
C ALA A 149 -11.81 -2.09 7.25
N GLY A 150 -12.84 -2.22 8.07
CA GLY A 150 -13.06 -1.37 9.23
C GLY A 150 -13.71 -0.02 8.88
N GLU A 151 -13.87 0.83 9.90
CA GLU A 151 -14.60 2.10 9.75
C GLU A 151 -13.72 3.33 10.07
N GLU A 152 -12.50 3.14 10.56
CA GLU A 152 -11.65 4.23 11.03
C GLU A 152 -10.94 4.93 9.88
N ILE A 153 -11.14 6.24 9.77
CA ILE A 153 -10.43 7.10 8.84
C ILE A 153 -9.21 7.71 9.54
N PHE A 154 -8.12 7.83 8.81
CA PHE A 154 -6.95 8.57 9.29
C PHE A 154 -7.26 10.06 9.37
N THR A 155 -7.34 10.59 10.60
CA THR A 155 -7.68 11.98 10.87
C THR A 155 -6.49 12.78 11.39
N ARG A 156 -6.61 14.11 11.40
CA ARG A 156 -5.61 15.00 12.02
C ARG A 156 -5.48 14.72 13.52
N GLU A 157 -6.58 14.44 14.19
CA GLU A 157 -6.63 14.10 15.61
C GLU A 157 -5.90 12.79 15.87
N TYR A 158 -6.11 11.78 15.02
CA TYR A 158 -5.37 10.53 15.07
C TYR A 158 -3.86 10.76 14.88
N ALA A 159 -3.48 11.51 13.85
CA ALA A 159 -2.07 11.82 13.58
C ALA A 159 -1.42 12.59 14.74
N LYS A 160 -2.15 13.49 15.40
CA LYS A 160 -1.67 14.21 16.60
C LYS A 160 -1.52 13.30 17.80
N ALA A 161 -2.49 12.41 18.04
CA ALA A 161 -2.46 11.45 19.15
C ALA A 161 -1.31 10.44 19.02
N HIS A 162 -0.96 10.04 17.78
CA HIS A 162 0.12 9.09 17.49
C HIS A 162 1.41 9.76 17.02
N ARG A 163 1.59 11.03 17.35
CA ARG A 163 2.75 11.80 16.91
C ARG A 163 4.08 11.17 17.35
N GLU A 164 4.18 10.75 18.60
CA GLU A 164 5.40 10.16 19.16
C GLU A 164 5.77 8.84 18.46
N GLU A 165 4.77 8.00 18.12
CA GLU A 165 5.00 6.79 17.37
C GLU A 165 5.48 7.09 15.94
N LEU A 166 4.85 8.06 15.27
CA LEU A 166 5.24 8.48 13.92
C LEU A 166 6.66 9.06 13.91
N GLU A 167 7.02 9.90 14.88
CA GLU A 167 8.38 10.44 15.05
C GLU A 167 9.39 9.32 15.33
N ARG A 168 9.01 8.34 16.15
CA ARG A 168 9.86 7.17 16.41
C ARG A 168 10.09 6.35 15.15
N VAL A 169 9.03 6.05 14.37
CA VAL A 169 9.16 5.34 13.09
C VAL A 169 10.03 6.13 12.13
N TYR A 170 9.81 7.44 12.01
CA TYR A 170 10.62 8.33 11.18
C TYR A 170 12.11 8.25 11.52
N GLY A 171 12.46 8.22 12.81
CA GLY A 171 13.83 8.08 13.29
C GLY A 171 14.47 6.71 13.03
N LEU A 172 13.65 5.65 12.83
CA LEU A 172 14.13 4.29 12.53
C LEU A 172 14.40 4.08 11.03
N LEU A 173 13.85 4.92 10.17
CA LEU A 173 14.04 4.79 8.71
C LEU A 173 15.50 5.07 8.32
N ALA A 174 16.03 4.23 7.42
CA ALA A 174 17.46 4.20 7.11
C ALA A 174 17.94 5.42 6.32
N ASP A 175 17.09 5.99 5.46
CA ASP A 175 17.49 7.01 4.49
C ASP A 175 16.43 8.13 4.36
N ASP A 176 16.82 9.20 3.68
CA ASP A 176 15.95 10.39 3.53
C ASP A 176 14.79 10.16 2.56
N HIS A 177 14.92 9.25 1.60
CA HIS A 177 13.82 8.88 0.72
C HIS A 177 12.71 8.18 1.51
N SER A 178 13.06 7.17 2.31
CA SER A 178 12.11 6.47 3.19
C SER A 178 11.41 7.43 4.16
N ARG A 179 12.15 8.40 4.71
CA ARG A 179 11.59 9.46 5.57
C ARG A 179 10.64 10.38 4.82
N LYS A 180 10.98 10.72 3.57
CA LYS A 180 10.10 11.49 2.70
C LYS A 180 8.81 10.73 2.42
N VAL A 181 8.90 9.45 2.06
CA VAL A 181 7.75 8.57 1.81
C VAL A 181 6.81 8.53 3.01
N LEU A 182 7.34 8.34 4.23
CA LEU A 182 6.49 8.35 5.43
C LEU A 182 5.73 9.67 5.59
N ARG A 183 6.40 10.82 5.40
CA ARG A 183 5.74 12.14 5.48
C ARG A 183 4.69 12.31 4.42
N ASP A 184 5.00 12.00 3.17
CA ASP A 184 4.13 12.19 2.02
C ASP A 184 2.89 11.29 2.12
N VAL A 185 3.04 10.05 2.60
CA VAL A 185 1.90 9.14 2.83
C VAL A 185 0.99 9.66 3.95
N VAL A 186 1.56 10.16 5.06
CA VAL A 186 0.76 10.75 6.15
C VAL A 186 0.03 12.01 5.67
N GLU A 187 0.68 12.86 4.90
CA GLU A 187 0.08 14.06 4.32
C GLU A 187 -0.99 13.70 3.28
N TYR A 188 -0.74 12.69 2.43
CA TYR A 188 -1.73 12.16 1.49
C TYR A 188 -3.00 11.68 2.21
N LYS A 189 -2.87 10.90 3.27
CA LYS A 189 -4.03 10.42 4.06
C LYS A 189 -4.91 11.54 4.60
N LEU A 190 -4.34 12.71 4.87
CA LEU A 190 -5.08 13.89 5.33
C LEU A 190 -5.64 14.75 4.18
N THR A 191 -4.90 14.83 3.07
CA THR A 191 -5.18 15.82 2.01
C THR A 191 -5.79 15.20 0.75
N GLY A 192 -5.68 13.89 0.54
CA GLY A 192 -6.09 13.23 -0.69
C GLY A 192 -5.31 13.66 -1.94
N ASP A 193 -4.19 14.38 -1.78
CA ASP A 193 -3.39 14.88 -2.91
C ASP A 193 -2.55 13.76 -3.51
N ILE A 194 -2.95 13.29 -4.70
CA ILE A 194 -2.27 12.21 -5.43
C ILE A 194 -0.82 12.54 -5.83
N LYS A 195 -0.44 13.83 -5.90
CA LYS A 195 0.93 14.24 -6.25
C LYS A 195 1.94 13.78 -5.21
N LEU A 196 1.52 13.64 -3.94
CA LEU A 196 2.35 13.12 -2.87
C LEU A 196 2.73 11.67 -3.10
N LEU A 197 1.81 10.84 -3.64
CA LEU A 197 2.06 9.42 -3.92
C LEU A 197 3.05 9.22 -5.07
N ARG A 198 3.10 10.13 -6.03
CA ARG A 198 4.07 10.08 -7.15
C ARG A 198 5.52 10.08 -6.67
N GLY A 199 5.80 10.83 -5.64
CA GLY A 199 7.15 10.89 -5.06
C GLY A 199 7.48 9.71 -4.13
N CYS A 200 6.54 8.78 -3.94
CA CYS A 200 6.69 7.60 -3.08
C CYS A 200 7.01 6.32 -3.87
N GLU A 201 6.92 6.36 -5.19
CA GLU A 201 7.21 5.21 -6.04
C GLU A 201 8.71 4.87 -6.02
N SER A 202 9.03 3.57 -5.94
CA SER A 202 10.37 3.03 -6.08
C SER A 202 10.33 1.86 -7.06
N GLU A 203 11.38 1.71 -7.86
CA GLU A 203 11.49 0.58 -8.76
C GLU A 203 11.63 -0.74 -7.96
N PRO A 204 10.73 -1.72 -8.12
CA PRO A 204 10.80 -2.98 -7.39
C PRO A 204 12.15 -3.68 -7.55
N ARG A 205 12.74 -3.58 -8.74
CA ARG A 205 14.03 -4.12 -9.07
C ARG A 205 15.13 -3.61 -8.14
N GLU A 206 15.12 -2.32 -7.80
CA GLU A 206 16.11 -1.74 -6.88
C GLU A 206 16.02 -2.38 -5.49
N ALA A 207 14.82 -2.61 -4.99
CA ALA A 207 14.62 -3.29 -3.71
C ALA A 207 15.16 -4.73 -3.74
N TRP A 208 14.84 -5.48 -4.80
CA TRP A 208 15.28 -6.86 -4.93
C TRP A 208 16.81 -6.99 -5.12
N GLU A 209 17.40 -6.22 -6.03
CA GLU A 209 18.81 -6.35 -6.40
C GLU A 209 19.77 -5.68 -5.40
N ASN A 210 19.37 -4.56 -4.78
CA ASN A 210 20.26 -3.76 -3.94
C ASN A 210 20.04 -3.93 -2.44
N ILE A 211 18.81 -4.27 -2.02
CA ILE A 211 18.46 -4.35 -0.60
C ILE A 211 18.26 -5.79 -0.16
N LEU A 212 17.33 -6.52 -0.77
CA LEU A 212 16.98 -7.89 -0.38
C LEU A 212 18.04 -8.90 -0.81
N ARG A 213 18.51 -8.81 -2.04
CA ARG A 213 19.54 -9.66 -2.62
C ARG A 213 19.32 -11.15 -2.35
N PRO A 214 18.16 -11.69 -2.75
CA PRO A 214 17.86 -13.10 -2.50
C PRO A 214 18.84 -13.99 -3.23
N GLY A 215 19.11 -15.16 -2.68
CA GLY A 215 20.04 -16.15 -3.25
C GLY A 215 19.54 -17.56 -3.03
N LYS A 216 20.30 -18.53 -3.55
CA LYS A 216 19.94 -19.96 -3.55
C LYS A 216 19.63 -20.59 -2.18
N GLU A 217 20.05 -19.96 -1.09
CA GLU A 217 19.79 -20.45 0.28
C GLU A 217 18.52 -19.80 0.89
N GLU A 218 17.75 -19.02 0.11
CA GLU A 218 16.56 -18.35 0.62
C GLU A 218 15.41 -19.30 0.92
N HIS A 219 14.77 -19.05 2.05
CA HIS A 219 13.45 -19.59 2.39
C HIS A 219 12.43 -18.46 2.24
N TYR A 220 11.69 -18.49 1.15
CA TYR A 220 10.66 -17.53 0.86
C TYR A 220 9.32 -17.99 1.47
N MET A 221 8.63 -17.10 2.17
CA MET A 221 7.30 -17.37 2.72
C MET A 221 6.30 -16.34 2.22
N ASP A 222 5.22 -16.80 1.61
CA ASP A 222 4.13 -16.00 1.08
C ASP A 222 2.86 -16.22 1.88
N LEU A 223 2.39 -15.17 2.58
CA LEU A 223 1.23 -15.21 3.46
C LEU A 223 0.04 -14.52 2.79
N GLY A 224 -0.76 -15.27 2.04
CA GLY A 224 -1.80 -14.79 1.15
C GLY A 224 -1.28 -14.78 -0.28
N ALA A 225 -0.85 -15.96 -0.74
CA ALA A 225 -0.13 -16.12 -2.00
C ALA A 225 -0.99 -15.97 -3.26
N TYR A 226 -2.30 -15.75 -3.09
CA TYR A 226 -3.27 -15.57 -4.17
C TYR A 226 -3.07 -16.63 -5.26
N THR A 227 -2.73 -16.26 -6.49
CA THR A 227 -2.46 -17.19 -7.59
C THR A 227 -0.96 -17.50 -7.80
N GLY A 228 -0.07 -17.00 -6.93
CA GLY A 228 1.38 -17.19 -7.00
C GLY A 228 2.11 -16.12 -7.82
N ASP A 229 1.54 -14.96 -8.02
CA ASP A 229 2.13 -13.83 -8.73
C ASP A 229 3.37 -13.29 -8.01
N THR A 230 3.32 -13.13 -6.70
CA THR A 230 4.47 -12.74 -5.87
C THR A 230 5.56 -13.81 -5.81
N ILE A 231 5.19 -15.09 -5.88
CA ILE A 231 6.15 -16.20 -6.02
C ILE A 231 6.87 -16.11 -7.36
N ALA A 232 6.15 -15.85 -8.44
CA ALA A 232 6.76 -15.70 -9.78
C ALA A 232 7.71 -14.50 -9.82
N GLU A 233 7.35 -13.39 -9.18
CA GLU A 233 8.21 -12.23 -9.04
C GLU A 233 9.49 -12.56 -8.25
N PHE A 234 9.36 -13.19 -7.08
CA PHE A 234 10.50 -13.64 -6.28
C PHE A 234 11.47 -14.51 -7.09
N ILE A 235 10.94 -15.52 -7.82
CA ILE A 235 11.75 -16.42 -8.66
C ILE A 235 12.50 -15.64 -9.75
N GLY A 236 11.83 -14.64 -10.35
CA GLY A 236 12.44 -13.78 -11.37
C GLY A 236 13.69 -13.05 -10.88
N TYR A 237 13.75 -12.68 -9.59
CA TYR A 237 14.89 -12.00 -8.99
C TYR A 237 15.89 -12.94 -8.30
N ALA A 238 15.40 -14.00 -7.66
CA ALA A 238 16.26 -14.93 -6.92
C ALA A 238 17.00 -15.91 -7.85
N GLY A 239 16.38 -16.31 -8.95
CA GLY A 239 16.86 -17.35 -9.88
C GLY A 239 16.81 -18.76 -9.28
N GLU A 240 17.39 -18.95 -8.11
CA GLU A 240 17.39 -20.19 -7.33
C GLU A 240 16.93 -19.92 -5.88
N TRP A 241 16.37 -20.92 -5.23
CA TRP A 241 15.92 -20.85 -3.84
C TRP A 241 16.07 -22.20 -3.15
N ARG A 242 16.06 -22.21 -1.84
CA ARG A 242 16.08 -23.43 -1.04
C ARG A 242 14.67 -23.97 -0.77
N ARG A 243 13.72 -23.09 -0.48
CA ARG A 243 12.31 -23.46 -0.21
C ARG A 243 11.39 -22.28 -0.38
N ILE A 244 10.22 -22.57 -0.94
CA ILE A 244 9.07 -21.67 -0.95
C ILE A 244 7.99 -22.29 -0.05
N THR A 245 7.36 -21.47 0.81
CA THR A 245 6.20 -21.87 1.60
C THR A 245 5.11 -20.84 1.36
N ALA A 246 3.95 -21.26 0.86
CA ALA A 246 2.88 -20.35 0.51
C ALA A 246 1.56 -20.73 1.20
N LEU A 247 0.84 -19.74 1.70
CA LEU A 247 -0.46 -19.86 2.35
C LEU A 247 -1.52 -19.10 1.56
N GLU A 248 -2.63 -19.77 1.20
CA GLU A 248 -3.80 -19.15 0.58
C GLU A 248 -5.07 -19.79 1.11
N PRO A 249 -5.98 -19.06 1.78
CA PRO A 249 -7.16 -19.63 2.41
C PRO A 249 -8.30 -19.94 1.43
N ASP A 250 -8.47 -19.16 0.36
CA ASP A 250 -9.58 -19.34 -0.58
C ASP A 250 -9.38 -20.58 -1.45
N PRO A 251 -10.34 -21.52 -1.47
CA PRO A 251 -10.17 -22.81 -2.18
C PRO A 251 -10.08 -22.64 -3.70
N VAL A 252 -10.76 -21.66 -4.28
CA VAL A 252 -10.76 -21.43 -5.74
C VAL A 252 -9.44 -20.83 -6.17
N THR A 253 -8.95 -19.88 -5.40
CA THR A 253 -7.66 -19.22 -5.61
C THR A 253 -6.51 -20.19 -5.34
N PHE A 254 -6.59 -21.00 -4.28
CA PHE A 254 -5.61 -22.03 -3.96
C PHE A 254 -5.44 -23.05 -5.10
N ALA A 255 -6.53 -23.49 -5.73
CA ALA A 255 -6.45 -24.40 -6.90
C ALA A 255 -5.74 -23.76 -8.12
N LYS A 256 -5.75 -22.44 -8.24
CA LYS A 256 -4.96 -21.71 -9.25
C LYS A 256 -3.49 -21.65 -8.84
N LEU A 257 -3.22 -21.34 -7.57
CA LEU A 257 -1.88 -21.35 -7.00
C LEU A 257 -1.20 -22.71 -7.23
N GLU A 258 -1.87 -23.83 -6.89
CA GLU A 258 -1.34 -25.19 -7.13
C GLU A 258 -0.95 -25.41 -8.59
N ARG A 259 -1.80 -25.00 -9.54
CA ARG A 259 -1.50 -25.15 -10.98
C ARG A 259 -0.30 -24.29 -11.41
N ASN A 260 -0.24 -23.07 -10.92
CA ASN A 260 0.81 -22.12 -11.32
C ASN A 260 2.20 -22.47 -10.74
N THR A 261 2.21 -23.21 -9.62
CA THR A 261 3.45 -23.60 -8.93
C THR A 261 3.82 -25.07 -9.09
N ALA A 262 3.02 -25.88 -9.86
CA ALA A 262 3.19 -27.32 -9.98
C ALA A 262 4.56 -27.79 -10.49
N GLY A 263 5.31 -26.92 -11.20
CA GLY A 263 6.66 -27.23 -11.71
C GLY A 263 7.79 -26.76 -10.81
N LEU A 264 7.50 -26.14 -9.66
CA LEU A 264 8.52 -25.58 -8.77
C LEU A 264 9.05 -26.64 -7.79
N HIS A 265 10.37 -26.76 -7.67
CA HIS A 265 10.98 -27.62 -6.66
C HIS A 265 10.85 -26.98 -5.26
N ASP A 266 10.81 -27.82 -4.22
CA ASP A 266 10.76 -27.38 -2.80
C ASP A 266 9.72 -26.30 -2.50
N CYS A 267 8.58 -26.34 -3.20
CA CYS A 267 7.44 -25.46 -2.99
C CYS A 267 6.35 -26.18 -2.17
N ILE A 268 6.05 -25.68 -0.99
CA ILE A 268 5.05 -26.24 -0.06
C ILE A 268 3.89 -25.28 0.04
N LEU A 269 2.69 -25.77 -0.26
CA LEU A 269 1.46 -24.99 -0.23
C LEU A 269 0.57 -25.41 0.93
N TYR A 270 -0.05 -24.44 1.59
CA TYR A 270 -1.02 -24.66 2.66
C TYR A 270 -2.30 -23.88 2.36
N ARG A 271 -3.44 -24.57 2.35
CA ARG A 271 -4.75 -23.91 2.25
C ARG A 271 -5.19 -23.40 3.63
N LEU A 272 -4.47 -22.39 4.11
CA LEU A 272 -4.65 -21.78 5.42
C LEU A 272 -4.54 -20.26 5.31
N GLY A 273 -5.24 -19.55 6.21
CA GLY A 273 -5.01 -18.12 6.44
C GLY A 273 -3.90 -17.92 7.49
N ALA A 274 -3.07 -16.91 7.29
CA ALA A 274 -2.16 -16.47 8.34
C ALA A 274 -2.93 -15.71 9.41
N TYR A 275 -2.83 -16.11 10.67
CA TYR A 275 -3.53 -15.50 11.80
C TYR A 275 -2.66 -15.42 13.05
N SER A 276 -2.91 -14.42 13.90
CA SER A 276 -2.09 -14.17 15.10
C SER A 276 -2.44 -15.04 16.32
N ARG A 277 -3.53 -15.82 16.24
CA ARG A 277 -3.99 -16.70 17.33
C ARG A 277 -4.44 -18.03 16.77
N TYR A 278 -4.23 -19.11 17.53
CA TYR A 278 -4.87 -20.39 17.24
C TYR A 278 -6.38 -20.24 17.47
N ALA A 279 -7.18 -20.58 16.46
CA ALA A 279 -8.64 -20.67 16.58
C ALA A 279 -9.03 -22.02 17.20
#